data_eaba2aa53b15a5f8b8f8b6960ab972e1
#
_entry.id   eaba2aa53b15a5f8b8f8b6960ab972e1
#
_cell.length_a   1.000
_cell.length_b   1.000
_cell.length_c   1.000
_cell.angle_alpha   90.00
_cell.angle_beta   90.00
_cell.angle_gamma   90.00
#
_symmetry.space_group_name_H-M   'P 1'
#
loop_
_entity.id
_entity.type
_entity.pdbx_description
1 polymer ?
#
loop_
_entity_poly.entity_id
_entity_poly.type
_entity_poly.pdbx_seq_one_letter_code
_entity_poly.pdbx_strand_id
1 'polypeptide(L)' 'MTVTLLLFASYADALGASSLDMELATESTVGELLSAIRSRPGAERLPPRPLVAVNQAYATLDSVVRAGDEVALIPPVAGG' A
#
# COMPACT_ATOMS: atom_id res chain seq x y z
N MET A 1 10.71 -9.06 6.87
CA MET A 1 10.43 -7.84 7.67
C MET A 1 8.95 -7.48 7.58
N THR A 2 8.43 -6.85 8.60
CA THR A 2 7.02 -6.44 8.63
C THR A 2 6.89 -4.96 8.39
N VAL A 3 6.00 -4.58 7.48
CA VAL A 3 5.59 -3.19 7.28
C VAL A 3 4.09 -3.11 7.48
N THR A 4 3.59 -1.94 7.88
CA THR A 4 2.18 -1.71 8.07
C THR A 4 1.61 -1.00 6.86
N LEU A 5 0.58 -1.60 6.25
CA LEU A 5 -0.12 -1.00 5.13
C LEU A 5 -1.39 -0.33 5.65
N LEU A 6 -1.55 0.95 5.35
CA LEU A 6 -2.75 1.71 5.71
C LEU A 6 -3.61 1.91 4.46
N LEU A 7 -4.91 1.70 4.65
CA LEU A 7 -5.89 1.78 3.57
C LEU A 7 -7.00 2.74 3.98
N PHE A 8 -7.45 3.55 3.04
CA PHE A 8 -8.46 4.56 3.30
C PHE A 8 -9.65 4.42 2.36
N ALA A 9 -10.82 4.85 2.82
CA ALA A 9 -12.04 4.96 2.02
C ALA A 9 -12.30 3.69 1.21
N SER A 10 -12.44 3.84 -0.11
CA SER A 10 -12.76 2.72 -1.00
C SER A 10 -11.72 1.60 -0.98
N TYR A 11 -10.47 1.92 -0.70
CA TYR A 11 -9.41 0.90 -0.64
C TYR A 11 -9.56 0.03 0.60
N ALA A 12 -9.93 0.63 1.72
CA ALA A 12 -10.22 -0.12 2.94
C ALA A 12 -11.42 -1.04 2.72
N ASP A 13 -12.46 -0.54 2.04
CA ASP A 13 -13.64 -1.34 1.74
C ASP A 13 -13.29 -2.50 0.80
N ALA A 14 -12.45 -2.24 -0.19
CA ALA A 14 -12.07 -3.27 -1.15
C ALA A 14 -11.33 -4.44 -0.49
N LEU A 15 -10.41 -4.13 0.41
CA LEU A 15 -9.58 -5.16 1.05
C LEU A 15 -10.14 -5.65 2.38
N GLY A 16 -11.20 -5.01 2.87
CA GLY A 16 -11.86 -5.44 4.10
C GLY A 16 -11.10 -5.09 5.37
N ALA A 17 -10.18 -4.13 5.31
CA ALA A 17 -9.39 -3.72 6.47
C ALA A 17 -8.84 -2.33 6.24
N SER A 18 -8.68 -1.56 7.31
CA SER A 18 -8.04 -0.24 7.24
C SER A 18 -6.54 -0.32 7.48
N SER A 19 -6.06 -1.45 7.98
CA SER A 19 -4.65 -1.66 8.27
C SER A 19 -4.32 -3.13 8.13
N LEU A 20 -3.20 -3.42 7.48
CA LEU A 20 -2.71 -4.78 7.30
C LEU A 20 -1.21 -4.81 7.56
N ASP A 21 -0.76 -5.85 8.27
CA ASP A 21 0.67 -6.10 8.40
C ASP A 21 1.13 -6.96 7.22
N MET A 22 2.16 -6.49 6.54
CA MET A 22 2.70 -7.18 5.37
C MET A 22 4.10 -7.70 5.65
N GLU A 23 4.30 -9.00 5.40
CA GLU A 23 5.63 -9.59 5.47
C GLU A 23 6.31 -9.46 4.11
N LEU A 24 7.48 -8.84 4.10
CA LEU A 24 8.23 -8.59 2.87
C LEU A 24 9.69 -8.99 3.08
N ALA A 25 10.36 -9.29 1.98
CA ALA A 25 11.80 -9.49 2.00
C ALA A 25 12.51 -8.17 2.34
N THR A 26 13.67 -8.26 2.98
CA THR A 26 14.49 -7.10 3.29
C THR A 26 14.78 -6.32 2.01
N GLU A 27 14.76 -4.99 2.10
CA GLU A 27 15.01 -4.09 0.97
C GLU A 27 13.98 -4.17 -0.16
N SER A 28 12.77 -4.63 0.15
CA SER A 28 11.68 -4.58 -0.82
C SER A 28 11.32 -3.15 -1.17
N THR A 29 10.81 -2.97 -2.40
CA THR A 29 10.34 -1.67 -2.87
C THR A 29 8.84 -1.54 -2.70
N VAL A 30 8.33 -0.32 -2.86
CA VAL A 30 6.88 -0.06 -2.91
C VAL A 30 6.23 -0.92 -4.00
N GLY A 31 6.88 -1.03 -5.16
CA GLY A 31 6.36 -1.86 -6.25
C GLY A 31 6.21 -3.32 -5.86
N GLU A 32 7.16 -3.84 -5.10
CA GLU A 32 7.08 -5.23 -4.62
C GLU A 32 5.98 -5.40 -3.58
N LEU A 33 5.78 -4.41 -2.72
CA LEU A 33 4.67 -4.42 -1.79
C LEU A 33 3.34 -4.45 -2.53
N LEU A 34 3.18 -3.62 -3.57
CA LEU A 34 1.95 -3.59 -4.35
C LEU A 34 1.72 -4.93 -5.07
N SER A 35 2.78 -5.55 -5.57
CA SER A 35 2.68 -6.87 -6.20
C SER A 35 2.20 -7.92 -5.19
N ALA A 36 2.71 -7.86 -3.97
CA ALA A 36 2.29 -8.80 -2.93
C ALA A 36 0.80 -8.64 -2.58
N ILE A 37 0.30 -7.40 -2.61
CA ILE A 37 -1.09 -7.14 -2.27
C ILE A 37 -2.06 -7.61 -3.35
N ARG A 38 -1.60 -7.71 -4.60
CA ARG A 38 -2.45 -8.10 -5.73
C ARG A 38 -3.05 -9.49 -5.58
N SER A 39 -2.46 -10.33 -4.75
CA SER A 39 -3.00 -11.68 -4.52
C SER A 39 -4.14 -11.71 -3.50
N ARG A 40 -4.40 -10.61 -2.82
CA ARG A 40 -5.47 -10.57 -1.81
C ARG A 40 -6.83 -10.39 -2.44
N PRO A 41 -7.89 -11.00 -1.87
CA PRO A 41 -9.25 -10.77 -2.33
C PRO A 41 -9.61 -9.28 -2.24
N GLY A 42 -10.21 -8.76 -3.29
CA GLY A 42 -10.59 -7.35 -3.37
C GLY A 42 -9.53 -6.46 -3.99
N ALA A 43 -8.31 -6.95 -4.15
CA ALA A 43 -7.22 -6.15 -4.70
C ALA A 43 -7.46 -5.71 -6.15
N GLU A 44 -8.32 -6.42 -6.88
CA GLU A 44 -8.70 -6.06 -8.25
C GLU A 44 -9.41 -4.72 -8.32
N ARG A 45 -9.92 -4.22 -7.19
CA ARG A 45 -10.56 -2.91 -7.11
C ARG A 45 -9.55 -1.77 -6.99
N LEU A 46 -8.31 -2.09 -6.72
CA LEU A 46 -7.27 -1.07 -6.63
C LEU A 46 -6.77 -0.72 -8.03
N PRO A 47 -6.46 0.57 -8.29
CA PRO A 47 -5.89 0.95 -9.58
C PRO A 47 -4.50 0.33 -9.75
N PRO A 48 -4.00 0.23 -11.00
CA PRO A 48 -2.66 -0.34 -11.24
C PRO A 48 -1.54 0.40 -10.52
N ARG A 49 -1.68 1.71 -10.37
CA ARG A 49 -0.67 2.56 -9.74
C ARG A 49 -1.33 3.50 -8.75
N PRO A 50 -1.68 3.02 -7.56
CA PRO A 50 -2.25 3.91 -6.56
C PRO A 50 -1.20 4.88 -6.05
N LEU A 51 -1.66 6.03 -5.56
CA LEU A 51 -0.77 6.98 -4.91
C LEU A 51 -0.31 6.37 -3.60
N VAL A 52 0.99 6.43 -3.33
CA VAL A 52 1.58 5.80 -2.15
C VAL A 52 2.37 6.81 -1.33
N ALA A 53 2.25 6.73 -0.03
CA ALA A 53 3.09 7.49 0.89
C ALA A 53 3.76 6.52 1.87
N VAL A 54 5.04 6.73 2.12
CA VAL A 54 5.79 5.96 3.12
C VAL A 54 6.14 6.92 4.25
N ASN A 55 5.69 6.59 5.46
CA ASN A 55 5.90 7.45 6.63
C ASN A 55 5.48 8.89 6.35
N GLN A 56 4.31 9.05 5.69
CA GLN A 56 3.68 10.34 5.41
C GLN A 56 4.38 11.17 4.32
N ALA A 57 5.31 10.58 3.57
CA ALA A 57 5.95 11.24 2.43
C ALA A 57 5.62 10.47 1.16
N TYR A 58 5.23 11.17 0.11
CA TYR A 58 4.93 10.51 -1.16
C TYR A 58 6.14 9.73 -1.66
N ALA A 59 5.85 8.57 -2.22
CA ALA A 59 6.88 7.64 -2.66
C ALA A 59 6.60 7.16 -4.08
N THR A 60 7.64 6.63 -4.72
CA THR A 60 7.54 6.02 -6.05
C THR A 60 7.62 4.51 -5.91
N LEU A 61 7.39 3.80 -7.02
CA LEU A 61 7.48 2.34 -7.03
C LEU A 61 8.88 1.84 -6.69
N ASP A 62 9.90 2.66 -6.94
CA ASP A 62 11.29 2.31 -6.68
C ASP A 62 11.73 2.59 -5.26
N SER A 63 10.91 3.29 -4.47
CA SER A 63 11.25 3.61 -3.10
C SER A 63 11.38 2.34 -2.27
N VAL A 64 12.46 2.23 -1.50
CA VAL A 64 12.71 1.08 -0.64
C VAL A 64 11.96 1.26 0.66
N VAL A 65 11.30 0.20 1.12
CA VAL A 65 10.62 0.19 2.43
C VAL A 65 11.48 -0.57 3.43
N ARG A 66 11.33 -0.22 4.70
CA ARG A 66 12.11 -0.80 5.79
C ARG A 66 11.19 -1.35 6.86
N ALA A 67 11.73 -2.24 7.69
CA ALA A 67 10.98 -2.81 8.80
C ALA A 67 10.36 -1.70 9.66
N GLY A 68 9.09 -1.85 9.96
CA GLY A 68 8.36 -0.88 10.78
C GLY A 68 7.81 0.31 10.02
N ASP A 69 8.09 0.43 8.72
CA ASP A 69 7.55 1.52 7.93
C ASP A 69 6.02 1.43 7.83
N GLU A 70 5.40 2.60 7.71
CA GLU A 70 3.97 2.75 7.52
C GLU A 70 3.74 3.20 6.09
N VAL A 71 3.09 2.35 5.30
CA VAL A 71 2.86 2.59 3.87
C VAL A 71 1.38 2.81 3.65
N ALA A 72 1.01 3.97 3.14
CA ALA A 72 -0.39 4.32 2.91
C ALA A 72 -0.72 4.30 1.42
N LEU A 73 -1.82 3.65 1.07
CA LEU A 73 -2.39 3.74 -0.27
C LEU A 73 -3.49 4.79 -0.23
N ILE A 74 -3.33 5.83 -1.02
CA ILE A 74 -4.18 7.02 -0.95
C ILE A 74 -5.09 7.07 -2.18
N PRO A 75 -6.42 6.98 -1.97
CA PRO A 75 -7.37 7.10 -3.08
C PRO A 75 -7.36 8.52 -3.65
N PRO A 76 -7.71 8.69 -4.93
CA PRO A 76 -7.84 10.02 -5.49
C PRO A 76 -8.95 10.78 -4.78
N VAL A 77 -8.76 12.10 -4.66
CA VAL A 77 -9.76 12.96 -4.05
C VAL A 77 -10.92 13.15 -5.03
N ALA A 78 -12.13 12.83 -4.58
CA ALA A 78 -13.32 13.01 -5.41
C ALA A 78 -13.64 14.48 -5.55
N GLY A 79 -14.05 14.85 -6.77
CA GLY A 79 -14.49 16.21 -7.04
C GLY A 79 -13.39 17.23 -7.11
N GLY A 80 -12.21 16.75 -7.10
CA GLY A 80 -11.00 17.55 -7.33
C GLY A 80 -11.05 18.99 -7.11
#